data_f9a74e85d8c8f79037c3bc16e95b65d3
#
_entry.id   f9a74e85d8c8f79037c3bc16e95b65d3
#
_cell.length_a   1.000
_cell.length_b   1.000
_cell.length_c   1.000
_cell.angle_alpha   90.00
_cell.angle_beta   90.00
_cell.angle_gamma   90.00
#
_symmetry.space_group_name_H-M   'P 1'
#
loop_
_entity.id
_entity.type
_entity.pdbx_description
1 polymer ?
#
loop_
_entity_poly.entity_id
_entity_poly.type
_entity_poly.pdbx_seq_one_letter_code
_entity_poly.pdbx_strand_id
1 'polypeptide(L)'
;IQEAQAKKMVIARGASVHGLPALRQVPKTQWLQLAMIRMNQKGVAMDAEDYNTRGLGNVPEVVDEVKQVLKEDKGVISMKLVGEGRFTKREDRRAAMRFAFRHAGVNAVTVGYKNMAEIDEAIQNVDLAFA
;
A
#
# COMPACT_ATOMS: atom_id res chain seq x y z
N ILE A 1 10.29 -10.62 -17.16
CA ILE A 1 10.83 -10.09 -15.91
C ILE A 1 11.89 -11.01 -15.31
N GLN A 2 11.75 -12.34 -15.39
CA GLN A 2 12.76 -13.30 -14.92
C GLN A 2 14.12 -13.11 -15.59
N GLU A 3 14.13 -12.90 -16.92
CA GLU A 3 15.35 -12.61 -17.67
C GLU A 3 16.04 -11.32 -17.19
N ALA A 4 15.26 -10.26 -16.95
CA ALA A 4 15.79 -8.99 -16.42
C ALA A 4 16.40 -9.17 -15.03
N GLN A 5 15.79 -10.00 -14.19
CA GLN A 5 16.33 -10.33 -12.86
C GLN A 5 17.62 -11.17 -12.96
N ALA A 6 17.65 -12.17 -13.86
CA ALA A 6 18.85 -12.95 -14.11
C ALA A 6 20.02 -12.09 -14.62
N LYS A 7 19.73 -11.08 -15.43
CA LYS A 7 20.71 -10.09 -15.92
C LYS A 7 21.04 -8.99 -14.89
N LYS A 8 20.51 -9.07 -13.66
CA LYS A 8 20.68 -8.07 -12.59
C LYS A 8 20.21 -6.65 -12.96
N MET A 9 19.31 -6.54 -13.92
CA MET A 9 18.69 -5.27 -14.32
C MET A 9 17.61 -4.80 -13.35
N VAL A 10 16.99 -5.74 -12.62
CA VAL A 10 16.03 -5.50 -11.54
C VAL A 10 16.36 -6.39 -10.35
N ILE A 11 16.14 -5.86 -9.14
CA ILE A 11 16.43 -6.58 -7.89
C ILE A 11 15.25 -7.49 -7.52
N ALA A 12 14.04 -6.98 -7.59
CA ALA A 12 12.82 -7.68 -7.20
C ALA A 12 11.76 -7.60 -8.29
N ARG A 13 10.83 -8.55 -8.26
CA ARG A 13 9.68 -8.60 -9.16
C ARG A 13 8.40 -8.63 -8.35
N GLY A 14 7.38 -7.94 -8.83
CA GLY A 14 6.13 -7.81 -8.11
C GLY A 14 4.96 -7.50 -9.02
N ALA A 15 3.83 -7.27 -8.41
CA ALA A 15 2.60 -6.90 -9.08
C ALA A 15 1.84 -5.82 -8.32
N SER A 16 1.14 -4.97 -9.07
CA SER A 16 0.08 -4.13 -8.52
C SER A 16 -1.19 -4.96 -8.43
N VAL A 17 -1.76 -5.05 -7.25
CA VAL A 17 -2.87 -5.94 -6.94
C VAL A 17 -4.12 -5.10 -6.70
N HIS A 18 -5.23 -5.51 -7.32
CA HIS A 18 -6.51 -4.83 -7.19
C HIS A 18 -7.60 -5.84 -6.84
N GLY A 19 -8.32 -5.58 -5.76
CA GLY A 19 -9.38 -6.43 -5.22
C GLY A 19 -8.89 -7.47 -4.21
N LEU A 20 -9.72 -7.77 -3.24
CA LEU A 20 -9.45 -8.77 -2.21
C LEU A 20 -9.18 -10.17 -2.76
N PRO A 21 -9.92 -10.67 -3.77
CA PRO A 21 -9.64 -11.99 -4.33
C PRO A 21 -8.21 -12.12 -4.88
N ALA A 22 -7.70 -11.07 -5.54
CA ALA A 22 -6.32 -11.04 -6.03
C ALA A 22 -5.32 -10.90 -4.88
N LEU A 23 -5.62 -10.08 -3.87
CA LEU A 23 -4.76 -9.89 -2.70
C LEU A 23 -4.55 -11.20 -1.94
N ARG A 24 -5.59 -12.00 -1.74
CA ARG A 24 -5.52 -13.33 -1.10
C ARG A 24 -4.64 -14.35 -1.83
N GLN A 25 -4.31 -14.11 -3.11
CA GLN A 25 -3.39 -14.96 -3.86
C GLN A 25 -1.92 -14.55 -3.71
N VAL A 26 -1.65 -13.33 -3.27
CA VAL A 26 -0.28 -12.81 -3.12
C VAL A 26 0.59 -13.68 -2.21
N PRO A 27 0.17 -14.08 -1.00
CA PRO A 27 0.98 -14.95 -0.14
C PRO A 27 1.35 -16.27 -0.82
N LYS A 28 0.43 -16.83 -1.61
CA LYS A 28 0.55 -18.15 -2.26
C LYS A 28 1.36 -18.11 -3.56
N THR A 29 1.64 -16.94 -4.11
CA THR A 29 2.28 -16.77 -5.42
C THR A 29 3.81 -16.72 -5.25
N GLN A 30 4.48 -17.83 -5.47
CA GLN A 30 5.92 -17.99 -5.19
C GLN A 30 6.84 -17.02 -5.96
N TRP A 31 6.53 -16.70 -7.22
CA TRP A 31 7.38 -15.82 -8.03
C TRP A 31 7.30 -14.35 -7.61
N LEU A 32 6.27 -13.97 -6.86
CA LEU A 32 5.98 -12.60 -6.47
C LEU A 32 6.74 -12.28 -5.18
N GLN A 33 7.66 -11.31 -5.25
CA GLN A 33 8.48 -10.85 -4.13
C GLN A 33 7.97 -9.54 -3.53
N LEU A 34 7.12 -8.81 -4.28
CA LEU A 34 6.63 -7.50 -3.92
C LEU A 34 5.19 -7.32 -4.39
N ALA A 35 4.32 -6.77 -3.55
CA ALA A 35 2.97 -6.38 -3.92
C ALA A 35 2.72 -4.89 -3.66
N MET A 36 2.08 -4.22 -4.61
CA MET A 36 1.56 -2.86 -4.45
C MET A 36 0.06 -2.95 -4.22
N ILE A 37 -0.40 -2.47 -3.06
CA ILE A 37 -1.74 -2.71 -2.52
C ILE A 37 -2.41 -1.37 -2.18
N ARG A 38 -3.69 -1.21 -2.53
CA ARG A 38 -4.46 -0.02 -2.18
C ARG A 38 -4.84 -0.04 -0.70
N MET A 39 -4.41 0.96 0.07
CA MET A 39 -4.63 0.96 1.51
C MET A 39 -4.66 2.35 2.12
N ASN A 40 -5.64 2.59 2.98
CA ASN A 40 -5.71 3.71 3.90
C ASN A 40 -6.68 3.42 5.05
N GLN A 41 -6.64 4.21 6.12
CA GLN A 41 -7.43 4.00 7.33
C GLN A 41 -8.95 4.19 7.17
N LYS A 42 -9.39 4.82 6.07
CA LYS A 42 -10.81 5.08 5.81
C LYS A 42 -11.42 4.13 4.77
N GLY A 43 -10.64 3.24 4.19
CA GLY A 43 -11.10 2.32 3.15
C GLY A 43 -11.42 2.97 1.81
N VAL A 44 -11.09 4.25 1.62
CA VAL A 44 -11.43 5.02 0.42
C VAL A 44 -10.57 4.58 -0.76
N ALA A 45 -11.19 4.24 -1.90
CA ALA A 45 -10.52 3.71 -3.09
C ALA A 45 -9.61 2.50 -2.77
N MET A 46 -10.03 1.70 -1.82
CA MET A 46 -9.31 0.54 -1.29
C MET A 46 -9.83 -0.76 -1.90
N ASP A 47 -9.12 -1.85 -1.66
CA ASP A 47 -9.52 -3.16 -2.17
C ASP A 47 -10.78 -3.70 -1.48
N ALA A 48 -11.68 -4.27 -2.27
CA ALA A 48 -12.93 -4.88 -1.86
C ALA A 48 -13.13 -6.21 -2.62
N GLU A 49 -14.16 -6.98 -2.25
CA GLU A 49 -14.51 -8.24 -2.95
C GLU A 49 -14.82 -7.99 -4.41
N ASP A 50 -15.60 -6.97 -4.71
CA ASP A 50 -15.80 -6.50 -6.07
C ASP A 50 -14.86 -5.34 -6.37
N TYR A 51 -13.85 -5.59 -7.17
CA TYR A 51 -12.86 -4.60 -7.56
C TYR A 51 -13.45 -3.44 -8.39
N ASN A 52 -14.61 -3.63 -9.00
CA ASN A 52 -15.32 -2.60 -9.77
C ASN A 52 -16.04 -1.60 -8.88
N THR A 53 -16.31 -1.95 -7.62
CA THR A 53 -16.91 -1.01 -6.69
C THR A 53 -15.88 0.02 -6.26
N ARG A 54 -16.17 1.29 -6.51
CA ARG A 54 -15.42 2.42 -5.93
C ARG A 54 -15.92 2.74 -4.50
N GLY A 55 -16.49 1.75 -3.82
CA GLY A 55 -16.97 1.84 -2.46
C GLY A 55 -15.85 1.89 -1.43
N LEU A 56 -16.26 1.80 -0.18
CA LEU A 56 -15.31 1.63 0.92
C LEU A 56 -14.83 0.18 0.96
N GLY A 57 -13.52 -0.02 0.99
CA GLY A 57 -12.92 -1.32 1.20
C GLY A 57 -13.05 -1.79 2.66
N ASN A 58 -12.96 -3.09 2.86
CA ASN A 58 -12.91 -3.68 4.19
C ASN A 58 -11.51 -3.52 4.80
N VAL A 59 -11.30 -2.44 5.56
CA VAL A 59 -9.98 -2.09 6.12
C VAL A 59 -9.39 -3.22 6.97
N PRO A 60 -10.11 -3.82 7.95
CA PRO A 60 -9.56 -4.91 8.74
C PRO A 60 -9.08 -6.08 7.89
N GLU A 61 -9.88 -6.51 6.92
CA GLU A 61 -9.55 -7.65 6.08
C GLU A 61 -8.32 -7.39 5.20
N VAL A 62 -8.23 -6.20 4.59
CA VAL A 62 -7.05 -5.82 3.80
C VAL A 62 -5.79 -5.79 4.69
N VAL A 63 -5.89 -5.31 5.93
CA VAL A 63 -4.77 -5.32 6.89
C VAL A 63 -4.35 -6.73 7.23
N ASP A 64 -5.30 -7.64 7.45
CA ASP A 64 -5.00 -9.03 7.76
C ASP A 64 -4.32 -9.74 6.58
N GLU A 65 -4.79 -9.53 5.36
CA GLU A 65 -4.13 -10.05 4.16
C GLU A 65 -2.72 -9.47 3.95
N VAL A 66 -2.53 -8.17 4.20
CA VAL A 66 -1.19 -7.55 4.16
C VAL A 66 -0.25 -8.22 5.15
N LYS A 67 -0.71 -8.49 6.37
CA LYS A 67 0.09 -9.20 7.37
C LYS A 67 0.44 -10.64 6.93
N GLN A 68 -0.44 -11.32 6.20
CA GLN A 68 -0.10 -12.62 5.60
C GLN A 68 0.97 -12.49 4.52
N VAL A 69 0.88 -11.46 3.65
CA VAL A 69 1.92 -11.19 2.65
C VAL A 69 3.28 -10.96 3.30
N LEU A 70 3.33 -10.16 4.37
CA LEU A 70 4.57 -9.87 5.11
C LEU A 70 5.15 -11.10 5.81
N LYS A 71 4.32 -12.03 6.31
CA LYS A 71 4.77 -13.29 6.91
C LYS A 71 5.47 -14.21 5.91
N GLU A 72 5.14 -14.10 4.63
CA GLU A 72 5.79 -14.84 3.54
C GLU A 72 7.07 -14.13 3.01
N ASP A 73 7.64 -13.22 3.80
CA ASP A 73 8.85 -12.44 3.48
C ASP A 73 8.74 -11.67 2.14
N LYS A 74 7.55 -11.17 1.84
CA LYS A 74 7.27 -10.38 0.62
C LYS A 74 7.13 -8.90 0.98
N GLY A 75 7.69 -8.04 0.13
CA GLY A 75 7.56 -6.61 0.30
C GLY A 75 6.15 -6.09 0.00
N VAL A 76 5.72 -5.09 0.74
CA VAL A 76 4.43 -4.41 0.51
C VAL A 76 4.64 -2.92 0.33
N ILE A 77 4.13 -2.39 -0.78
CA ILE A 77 4.02 -0.95 -1.02
C ILE A 77 2.55 -0.55 -0.95
N SER A 78 2.20 0.38 -0.07
CA SER A 78 0.85 0.94 -0.05
C SER A 78 0.69 2.01 -1.13
N MET A 79 -0.41 1.95 -1.88
CA MET A 79 -0.87 3.01 -2.78
C MET A 79 -2.27 3.51 -2.38
N LYS A 80 -2.74 4.60 -2.99
CA LYS A 80 -4.01 5.26 -2.66
C LYS A 80 -4.10 5.74 -1.21
N LEU A 81 -2.95 5.97 -0.60
CA LEU A 81 -2.80 6.32 0.82
C LEU A 81 -3.65 7.52 1.23
N VAL A 82 -3.74 8.53 0.38
CA VAL A 82 -4.52 9.74 0.62
C VAL A 82 -5.89 9.73 -0.08
N GLY A 83 -6.45 8.54 -0.32
CA GLY A 83 -7.78 8.35 -0.89
C GLY A 83 -7.98 9.00 -2.26
N GLU A 84 -6.96 8.97 -3.13
CA GLU A 84 -6.97 9.64 -4.45
C GLU A 84 -7.21 11.15 -4.34
N GLY A 85 -6.61 11.79 -3.34
CA GLY A 85 -6.74 13.24 -3.09
C GLY A 85 -7.98 13.63 -2.29
N ARG A 86 -8.80 12.68 -1.83
CA ARG A 86 -9.99 12.96 -1.00
C ARG A 86 -9.64 13.34 0.44
N PHE A 87 -8.42 13.02 0.92
CA PHE A 87 -7.97 13.42 2.25
C PHE A 87 -7.40 14.83 2.22
N THR A 88 -8.29 15.82 2.20
CA THR A 88 -7.94 17.24 2.14
C THR A 88 -7.43 17.81 3.48
N LYS A 89 -7.81 17.18 4.61
CA LYS A 89 -7.35 17.58 5.93
C LYS A 89 -5.98 16.97 6.23
N ARG A 90 -5.09 17.77 6.86
CA ARG A 90 -3.74 17.35 7.25
C ARG A 90 -3.77 16.16 8.22
N GLU A 91 -4.71 16.17 9.16
CA GLU A 91 -4.89 15.11 10.14
C GLU A 91 -5.19 13.76 9.48
N ASP A 92 -6.01 13.76 8.44
CA ASP A 92 -6.35 12.55 7.68
C ASP A 92 -5.11 11.98 6.96
N ARG A 93 -4.29 12.84 6.35
CA ARG A 93 -3.06 12.43 5.65
C ARG A 93 -2.01 11.90 6.63
N ARG A 94 -1.87 12.56 7.81
CA ARG A 94 -1.02 12.09 8.90
C ARG A 94 -1.48 10.73 9.44
N ALA A 95 -2.78 10.58 9.68
CA ALA A 95 -3.37 9.32 10.15
C ALA A 95 -3.17 8.19 9.14
N ALA A 96 -3.28 8.49 7.82
CA ALA A 96 -3.03 7.52 6.77
C ALA A 96 -1.58 7.02 6.77
N MET A 97 -0.60 7.92 6.92
CA MET A 97 0.82 7.57 6.97
C MET A 97 1.12 6.67 8.17
N ARG A 98 0.64 7.06 9.35
CA ARG A 98 0.78 6.28 10.58
C ARG A 98 0.10 4.90 10.46
N PHE A 99 -1.09 4.85 9.89
CA PHE A 99 -1.82 3.62 9.65
C PHE A 99 -1.02 2.65 8.77
N ALA A 100 -0.49 3.11 7.64
CA ALA A 100 0.27 2.28 6.72
C ALA A 100 1.49 1.66 7.40
N PHE A 101 2.33 2.46 8.04
CA PHE A 101 3.58 1.98 8.61
C PHE A 101 3.41 1.26 9.96
N ARG A 102 2.57 1.78 10.85
CA ARG A 102 2.50 1.26 12.24
C ARG A 102 1.39 0.24 12.45
N HIS A 103 0.28 0.35 11.76
CA HIS A 103 -0.84 -0.57 11.94
C HIS A 103 -0.80 -1.72 10.93
N ALA A 104 -0.64 -1.42 9.66
CA ALA A 104 -0.55 -2.43 8.61
C ALA A 104 0.86 -3.00 8.42
N GLY A 105 1.91 -2.23 8.75
CA GLY A 105 3.30 -2.67 8.72
C GLY A 105 3.92 -2.69 7.34
N VAL A 106 3.43 -1.86 6.39
CA VAL A 106 3.97 -1.83 5.02
C VAL A 106 5.42 -1.35 4.99
N ASN A 107 6.19 -1.81 4.01
CA ASN A 107 7.60 -1.45 3.86
C ASN A 107 7.80 -0.07 3.21
N ALA A 108 6.87 0.34 2.34
CA ALA A 108 6.93 1.62 1.65
C ALA A 108 5.53 2.12 1.26
N VAL A 109 5.46 3.38 0.89
CA VAL A 109 4.25 4.00 0.34
C VAL A 109 4.55 4.73 -0.96
N THR A 110 3.57 4.77 -1.87
CA THR A 110 3.63 5.63 -3.06
C THR A 110 2.49 6.63 -3.02
N VAL A 111 2.82 7.91 -3.16
CA VAL A 111 1.87 9.03 -3.08
C VAL A 111 2.22 10.06 -4.15
N GLY A 112 1.20 10.53 -4.87
CA GLY A 112 1.35 11.67 -5.79
C GLY A 112 1.19 12.99 -5.05
N TYR A 113 2.02 13.97 -5.38
CA TYR A 113 2.03 15.31 -4.80
C TYR A 113 1.85 16.37 -5.88
N LYS A 114 1.20 17.49 -5.53
CA LYS A 114 0.95 18.60 -6.45
C LYS A 114 2.01 19.69 -6.35
N ASN A 115 2.69 19.80 -5.22
CA ASN A 115 3.67 20.84 -4.91
C ASN A 115 4.64 20.39 -3.82
N MET A 116 5.68 21.20 -3.60
CA MET A 116 6.72 20.91 -2.60
C MET A 116 6.19 20.88 -1.17
N ALA A 117 5.23 21.75 -0.82
CA ALA A 117 4.67 21.76 0.53
C ALA A 117 3.98 20.45 0.91
N GLU A 118 3.34 19.77 -0.06
CA GLU A 118 2.76 18.43 0.19
C GLU A 118 3.85 17.37 0.38
N ILE A 119 4.98 17.49 -0.29
CA ILE A 119 6.14 16.60 -0.10
C ILE A 119 6.73 16.81 1.30
N ASP A 120 6.97 18.06 1.69
CA ASP A 120 7.51 18.41 3.02
C ASP A 120 6.58 17.91 4.14
N GLU A 121 5.26 18.07 3.97
CA GLU A 121 4.28 17.52 4.91
C GLU A 121 4.37 15.99 4.97
N ALA A 122 4.52 15.32 3.84
CA ALA A 122 4.60 13.86 3.80
C ALA A 122 5.86 13.35 4.51
N ILE A 123 7.01 14.00 4.31
CA ILE A 123 8.25 13.67 5.03
C ILE A 123 8.03 13.81 6.54
N GLN A 124 7.48 14.93 7.01
CA GLN A 124 7.14 15.12 8.43
C GLN A 124 6.18 14.04 8.96
N ASN A 125 5.20 13.63 8.15
CA ASN A 125 4.25 12.60 8.55
C ASN A 125 4.91 11.20 8.65
N VAL A 126 5.93 10.92 7.82
CA VAL A 126 6.74 9.70 7.95
C VAL A 126 7.53 9.74 9.26
N ASP A 127 8.25 10.82 9.55
CA ASP A 127 9.01 10.97 10.79
C ASP A 127 8.12 10.78 12.02
N LEU A 128 6.94 11.41 12.03
CA LEU A 128 5.95 11.28 13.09
C LEU A 128 5.31 9.88 13.18
N ALA A 129 5.33 9.10 12.11
CA ALA A 129 4.84 7.73 12.15
C ALA A 129 5.82 6.81 12.90
N PHE A 130 7.11 7.16 12.94
CA PHE A 130 8.15 6.37 13.60
C PHE A 130 8.62 6.94 14.94
N ALA A 131 8.22 8.18 15.27
CA ALA A 131 8.44 8.76 16.61
C ALA A 131 7.50 8.12 17.65
#